data_367bcf9c90f9b48d0ed7c5805191e7f0
#
_entry.id   367bcf9c90f9b48d0ed7c5805191e7f0
#
_cell.length_a   1.000
_cell.length_b   1.000
_cell.length_c   1.000
_cell.angle_alpha   90.00
_cell.angle_beta   90.00
_cell.angle_gamma   90.00
#
_symmetry.space_group_name_H-M   'P 1'
#
loop_
_entity.id
_entity.type
_entity.pdbx_description
1 polymer ?
#
loop_
_entity_poly.entity_id
_entity_poly.type
_entity_poly.pdbx_seq_one_letter_code
_entity_poly.pdbx_strand_id
1 'polypeptide(L)'
;MNNKNIEIVTDSAAETIELGERIGTSLKGGEVFALIGNLGTGKTHLIKGISLGLGAHDPDQVSSPTFVLVNEYFGREGLIHIYHIDAYRIDSVGEFEALGFEEYCRPDSVVLVEWADKVLPVLDGVECIQLQLEHVSETQRKIVVQNAPAYLTVS
;
A
#
# COMPACT_ATOMS: atom_id res chain seq x y z
N MET A 1 19.43 3.74 10.19
CA MET A 1 18.56 2.58 10.25
C MET A 1 18.80 1.69 9.06
N ASN A 2 18.89 0.39 9.31
CA ASN A 2 19.17 -0.57 8.25
C ASN A 2 17.84 -1.06 7.64
N ASN A 3 17.31 -0.31 6.69
CA ASN A 3 16.16 -0.75 5.92
C ASN A 3 16.62 -1.76 4.87
N LYS A 4 15.75 -2.72 4.60
CA LYS A 4 16.06 -3.88 3.74
C LYS A 4 15.27 -3.85 2.45
N ASN A 5 15.83 -4.52 1.44
CA ASN A 5 15.10 -4.89 0.22
C ASN A 5 14.81 -6.39 0.29
N ILE A 6 13.55 -6.76 0.07
CA ILE A 6 13.08 -8.13 0.20
C ILE A 6 12.32 -8.50 -1.07
N GLU A 7 12.54 -9.71 -1.55
CA GLU A 7 11.85 -10.23 -2.73
C GLU A 7 11.02 -11.45 -2.34
N ILE A 8 9.76 -11.48 -2.73
CA ILE A 8 8.82 -12.54 -2.39
C ILE A 8 8.04 -12.92 -3.64
N VAL A 9 7.80 -14.23 -3.84
CA VAL A 9 6.91 -14.71 -4.89
C VAL A 9 5.67 -15.32 -4.24
N THR A 10 4.49 -14.91 -4.70
CA THR A 10 3.22 -15.50 -4.28
C THR A 10 2.64 -16.31 -5.44
N ASP A 11 1.97 -17.42 -5.13
CA ASP A 11 1.46 -18.36 -6.13
C ASP A 11 -0.03 -18.18 -6.43
N SER A 12 -0.72 -17.34 -5.67
CA SER A 12 -2.15 -17.13 -5.82
C SER A 12 -2.56 -15.77 -5.25
N ALA A 13 -3.78 -15.33 -5.59
CA ALA A 13 -4.36 -14.13 -4.99
C ALA A 13 -4.48 -14.29 -3.47
N ALA A 14 -4.85 -15.48 -2.99
CA ALA A 14 -4.93 -15.76 -1.57
C ALA A 14 -3.58 -15.57 -0.87
N GLU A 15 -2.49 -16.03 -1.47
CA GLU A 15 -1.16 -15.85 -0.90
C GLU A 15 -0.73 -14.38 -0.89
N THR A 16 -1.12 -13.61 -1.92
CA THR A 16 -0.84 -12.17 -1.96
C THR A 16 -1.58 -11.46 -0.83
N ILE A 17 -2.83 -11.83 -0.58
CA ILE A 17 -3.61 -11.28 0.53
C ILE A 17 -2.96 -11.66 1.88
N GLU A 18 -2.54 -12.91 2.04
CA GLU A 18 -1.85 -13.36 3.26
C GLU A 18 -0.55 -12.61 3.52
N LEU A 19 0.22 -12.35 2.46
CA LEU A 19 1.42 -11.52 2.56
C LEU A 19 1.06 -10.13 3.07
N GLY A 20 0.01 -9.54 2.50
CA GLY A 20 -0.50 -8.25 2.95
C GLY A 20 -0.90 -8.26 4.42
N GLU A 21 -1.57 -9.32 4.89
CA GLU A 21 -1.97 -9.46 6.28
C GLU A 21 -0.76 -9.48 7.21
N ARG A 22 0.30 -10.20 6.85
CA ARG A 22 1.53 -10.21 7.63
C ARG A 22 2.18 -8.84 7.71
N ILE A 23 2.22 -8.14 6.58
CA ILE A 23 2.72 -6.76 6.53
C ILE A 23 1.89 -5.87 7.46
N GLY A 24 0.57 -5.89 7.28
CA GLY A 24 -0.35 -5.03 8.03
C GLY A 24 -0.27 -5.26 9.54
N THR A 25 -0.18 -6.52 9.95
CA THR A 25 -0.09 -6.88 11.38
C THR A 25 1.18 -6.30 12.02
N SER A 26 2.26 -6.15 11.25
CA SER A 26 3.54 -5.66 11.78
C SER A 26 3.64 -4.14 11.86
N LEU A 27 2.70 -3.40 11.27
CA LEU A 27 2.78 -1.93 11.18
C LEU A 27 2.52 -1.28 12.54
N LYS A 28 3.19 -0.14 12.74
CA LYS A 28 3.11 0.63 13.98
C LYS A 28 2.24 1.88 13.88
N GLY A 29 1.95 2.32 12.67
CA GLY A 29 1.35 3.60 12.38
C GLY A 29 2.40 4.59 11.89
N GLY A 30 2.03 5.46 10.98
CA GLY A 30 2.92 6.42 10.36
C GLY A 30 3.55 5.97 9.06
N GLU A 31 3.33 4.73 8.66
CA GLU A 31 3.92 4.20 7.42
C GLU A 31 3.21 4.73 6.18
N VAL A 32 4.00 4.98 5.13
CA VAL A 32 3.50 5.33 3.81
C VAL A 32 4.03 4.30 2.82
N PHE A 33 3.12 3.71 2.06
CA PHE A 33 3.45 2.71 1.04
C PHE A 33 3.25 3.28 -0.35
N ALA A 34 4.26 3.10 -1.19
CA ALA A 34 4.18 3.42 -2.61
C ALA A 34 4.06 2.12 -3.40
N LEU A 35 2.88 1.85 -3.97
CA LEU A 35 2.61 0.63 -4.72
C LEU A 35 2.77 0.91 -6.21
N ILE A 36 3.67 0.15 -6.84
CA ILE A 36 4.02 0.29 -8.25
C ILE A 36 3.80 -1.06 -8.93
N GLY A 37 3.14 -1.04 -10.07
CA GLY A 37 2.88 -2.25 -10.85
C GLY A 37 1.81 -2.00 -11.89
N ASN A 38 1.88 -2.75 -12.98
CA ASN A 38 0.88 -2.66 -14.06
C ASN A 38 -0.48 -3.20 -13.61
N LEU A 39 -1.51 -2.98 -14.43
CA LEU A 39 -2.83 -3.53 -14.19
C LEU A 39 -2.74 -5.06 -14.05
N GLY A 40 -3.50 -5.61 -13.12
CA GLY A 40 -3.57 -7.05 -12.91
C GLY A 40 -2.40 -7.65 -12.15
N THR A 41 -1.50 -6.85 -11.57
CA THR A 41 -0.36 -7.38 -10.81
C THR A 41 -0.69 -7.74 -9.36
N GLY A 42 -1.92 -7.46 -8.91
CA GLY A 42 -2.36 -7.83 -7.56
C GLY A 42 -2.24 -6.71 -6.52
N LYS A 43 -2.09 -5.45 -6.95
CA LYS A 43 -2.02 -4.31 -6.01
C LYS A 43 -3.23 -4.26 -5.08
N THR A 44 -4.44 -4.45 -5.63
CA THR A 44 -5.67 -4.43 -4.85
C THR A 44 -5.71 -5.57 -3.82
N HIS A 45 -5.25 -6.76 -4.19
CA HIS A 45 -5.17 -7.90 -3.27
C HIS A 45 -4.20 -7.63 -2.12
N LEU A 46 -3.07 -7.02 -2.43
CA LEU A 46 -2.07 -6.69 -1.41
C LEU A 46 -2.60 -5.63 -0.45
N ILE A 47 -3.27 -4.61 -0.97
CA ILE A 47 -3.89 -3.56 -0.14
C ILE A 47 -4.98 -4.16 0.75
N LYS A 48 -5.79 -5.06 0.20
CA LYS A 48 -6.81 -5.79 0.96
C LYS A 48 -6.18 -6.54 2.13
N GLY A 49 -5.10 -7.25 1.87
CA GLY A 49 -4.36 -7.97 2.91
C GLY A 49 -3.81 -7.04 3.98
N ILE A 50 -3.14 -5.96 3.58
CA ILE A 50 -2.58 -4.98 4.53
C ILE A 50 -3.69 -4.41 5.41
N SER A 51 -4.84 -4.06 4.81
CA SER A 51 -5.98 -3.52 5.55
C SER A 51 -6.54 -4.53 6.54
N LEU A 52 -6.64 -5.81 6.15
CA LEU A 52 -7.06 -6.89 7.05
C LEU A 52 -6.07 -7.06 8.22
N GLY A 53 -4.77 -7.03 7.91
CA GLY A 53 -3.73 -7.13 8.94
C GLY A 53 -3.76 -5.99 9.93
N LEU A 54 -4.19 -4.81 9.48
CA LEU A 54 -4.38 -3.64 10.34
C LEU A 54 -5.70 -3.72 11.14
N GLY A 55 -6.53 -4.72 10.87
CA GLY A 55 -7.78 -4.93 11.62
C GLY A 55 -9.02 -4.34 10.98
N ALA A 56 -8.99 -4.01 9.70
CA ALA A 56 -10.20 -3.58 8.99
C ALA A 56 -11.20 -4.74 8.92
N HIS A 57 -12.45 -4.47 9.26
CA HIS A 57 -13.46 -5.52 9.43
C HIS A 57 -14.08 -6.03 8.15
N ASP A 58 -14.15 -5.20 7.12
CA ASP A 58 -14.80 -5.58 5.88
C ASP A 58 -13.81 -5.53 4.71
N PRO A 59 -13.20 -6.68 4.37
CA PRO A 59 -12.23 -6.75 3.28
C PRO A 59 -12.85 -6.44 1.91
N ASP A 60 -14.17 -6.60 1.77
CA ASP A 60 -14.85 -6.33 0.50
C ASP A 60 -15.00 -4.84 0.24
N GLN A 61 -14.83 -4.00 1.24
CA GLN A 61 -14.80 -2.56 1.06
C GLN A 61 -13.49 -2.07 0.43
N VAL A 62 -12.44 -2.89 0.48
CA VAL A 62 -11.18 -2.54 -0.15
C VAL A 62 -11.27 -2.82 -1.65
N SER A 63 -11.47 -1.76 -2.41
CA SER A 63 -11.48 -1.81 -3.88
C SER A 63 -10.74 -0.58 -4.38
N SER A 64 -10.28 -0.62 -5.63
CA SER A 64 -9.66 0.57 -6.22
C SER A 64 -10.67 1.70 -6.26
N PRO A 65 -10.32 2.90 -5.78
CA PRO A 65 -11.23 4.05 -5.88
C PRO A 65 -11.56 4.35 -7.33
N THR A 66 -12.86 4.45 -7.66
CA THR A 66 -13.28 4.69 -9.05
C THR A 66 -13.60 6.15 -9.32
N PHE A 67 -14.30 6.78 -8.41
CA PHE A 67 -14.72 8.18 -8.56
C PHE A 67 -14.11 9.07 -7.49
N VAL A 68 -13.78 8.50 -6.35
CA VAL A 68 -13.12 9.19 -5.24
C VAL A 68 -11.66 8.77 -5.27
N LEU A 69 -10.74 9.72 -5.29
CA LEU A 69 -9.30 9.44 -5.36
C LEU A 69 -8.73 8.90 -4.04
N VAL A 70 -9.43 9.13 -2.93
CA VAL A 70 -9.01 8.71 -1.59
C VAL A 70 -10.14 7.95 -0.91
N ASN A 71 -9.87 6.71 -0.47
CA ASN A 71 -10.78 5.95 0.38
C ASN A 71 -10.16 5.86 1.78
N GLU A 72 -11.02 5.94 2.80
CA GLU A 72 -10.60 5.78 4.18
C GLU A 72 -11.21 4.52 4.78
N TYR A 73 -10.37 3.73 5.45
CA TYR A 73 -10.79 2.56 6.22
C TYR A 73 -10.27 2.72 7.65
N PHE A 74 -10.82 1.95 8.58
CA PHE A 74 -10.42 2.00 9.97
C PHE A 74 -9.93 0.64 10.43
N GLY A 75 -8.77 0.62 11.08
CA GLY A 75 -8.19 -0.59 11.66
C GLY A 75 -8.02 -0.44 13.17
N ARG A 76 -7.71 -1.54 13.84
CA ARG A 76 -7.45 -1.58 15.29
C ARG A 76 -8.53 -0.87 16.10
N GLU A 77 -9.80 -1.22 15.80
CA GLU A 77 -10.98 -0.67 16.49
C GLU A 77 -11.07 0.86 16.39
N GLY A 78 -10.67 1.41 15.25
CA GLY A 78 -10.73 2.84 15.00
C GLY A 78 -9.48 3.62 15.41
N LEU A 79 -8.46 2.96 15.96
CA LEU A 79 -7.23 3.62 16.40
C LEU A 79 -6.28 3.94 15.25
N ILE A 80 -6.42 3.25 14.10
CA ILE A 80 -5.60 3.47 12.92
C ILE A 80 -6.50 3.87 11.76
N HIS A 81 -6.13 4.96 11.08
CA HIS A 81 -6.76 5.41 9.84
C HIS A 81 -5.97 4.81 8.67
N ILE A 82 -6.66 4.20 7.72
CA ILE A 82 -6.04 3.63 6.53
C ILE A 82 -6.52 4.46 5.35
N TYR A 83 -5.60 5.15 4.68
CA TYR A 83 -5.91 5.96 3.50
C TYR A 83 -5.40 5.26 2.25
N HIS A 84 -6.31 4.94 1.35
CA HIS A 84 -6.01 4.31 0.07
C HIS A 84 -6.19 5.36 -1.02
N ILE A 85 -5.09 5.77 -1.64
CA ILE A 85 -5.07 6.81 -2.67
C ILE A 85 -4.75 6.16 -4.01
N ASP A 86 -5.60 6.39 -5.02
CA ASP A 86 -5.35 5.91 -6.38
C ASP A 86 -4.84 7.07 -7.23
N ALA A 87 -3.56 7.01 -7.61
CA ALA A 87 -2.93 8.03 -8.44
C ALA A 87 -3.10 7.77 -9.95
N TYR A 88 -3.78 6.69 -10.34
CA TYR A 88 -3.92 6.31 -11.75
C TYR A 88 -4.56 7.42 -12.59
N ARG A 89 -5.59 8.08 -12.05
CA ARG A 89 -6.34 9.12 -12.75
C ARG A 89 -5.84 10.53 -12.50
N ILE A 90 -4.74 10.66 -11.77
CA ILE A 90 -4.14 11.96 -11.49
C ILE A 90 -3.33 12.39 -12.72
N ASP A 91 -3.60 13.58 -13.24
CA ASP A 91 -2.98 14.07 -14.46
C ASP A 91 -1.65 14.79 -14.19
N SER A 92 -1.43 15.26 -12.98
CA SER A 92 -0.22 16.00 -12.64
C SER A 92 0.16 15.86 -11.17
N VAL A 93 1.43 16.12 -10.87
CA VAL A 93 1.94 16.17 -9.51
C VAL A 93 1.20 17.23 -8.69
N GLY A 94 0.89 18.39 -9.31
CA GLY A 94 0.15 19.46 -8.65
C GLY A 94 -1.25 19.04 -8.24
N GLU A 95 -1.93 18.23 -9.06
CA GLU A 95 -3.24 17.68 -8.71
C GLU A 95 -3.15 16.77 -7.48
N PHE A 96 -2.11 15.97 -7.39
CA PHE A 96 -1.88 15.11 -6.23
C PHE A 96 -1.59 15.96 -4.97
N GLU A 97 -0.79 16.99 -5.10
CA GLU A 97 -0.50 17.90 -3.98
C GLU A 97 -1.79 18.59 -3.49
N ALA A 98 -2.71 18.90 -4.40
CA ALA A 98 -3.98 19.53 -4.08
C ALA A 98 -4.91 18.63 -3.24
N LEU A 99 -4.68 17.31 -3.23
CA LEU A 99 -5.43 16.40 -2.37
C LEU A 99 -5.08 16.56 -0.89
N GLY A 100 -3.98 17.26 -0.58
CA GLY A 100 -3.53 17.42 0.79
C GLY A 100 -2.84 16.16 1.32
N PHE A 101 -2.03 15.51 0.50
CA PHE A 101 -1.36 14.24 0.84
C PHE A 101 -0.67 14.29 2.20
N GLU A 102 0.01 15.39 2.51
CA GLU A 102 0.74 15.55 3.76
C GLU A 102 -0.17 15.47 4.99
N GLU A 103 -1.43 15.86 4.86
CA GLU A 103 -2.40 15.81 5.95
C GLU A 103 -2.79 14.38 6.31
N TYR A 104 -2.63 13.44 5.39
CA TYR A 104 -2.90 12.02 5.66
C TYR A 104 -1.74 11.32 6.36
N CYS A 105 -0.54 11.89 6.30
CA CYS A 105 0.67 11.30 6.86
C CYS A 105 0.79 11.65 8.34
N ARG A 106 0.15 10.86 9.20
CA ARG A 106 0.11 11.08 10.66
C ARG A 106 0.56 9.81 11.39
N PRO A 107 1.01 9.94 12.65
CA PRO A 107 1.44 8.77 13.43
C PRO A 107 0.36 7.69 13.62
N ASP A 108 -0.92 8.07 13.53
CA ASP A 108 -2.05 7.14 13.67
C ASP A 108 -2.65 6.73 12.32
N SER A 109 -1.90 6.90 11.24
CA SER A 109 -2.40 6.54 9.92
C SER A 109 -1.40 5.66 9.16
N VAL A 110 -1.93 4.90 8.19
CA VAL A 110 -1.16 4.18 7.19
C VAL A 110 -1.68 4.64 5.84
N VAL A 111 -0.79 5.11 4.98
CA VAL A 111 -1.17 5.62 3.65
C VAL A 111 -0.69 4.66 2.58
N LEU A 112 -1.60 4.24 1.71
CA LEU A 112 -1.33 3.30 0.63
C LEU A 112 -1.60 4.02 -0.70
N VAL A 113 -0.55 4.30 -1.47
CA VAL A 113 -0.66 5.01 -2.74
C VAL A 113 -0.48 4.04 -3.89
N GLU A 114 -1.56 3.78 -4.66
CA GLU A 114 -1.50 2.99 -5.90
C GLU A 114 -1.03 3.86 -7.06
N TRP A 115 -0.33 3.26 -8.01
CA TRP A 115 0.25 3.97 -9.16
C TRP A 115 1.18 5.09 -8.72
N ALA A 116 1.96 4.82 -7.67
CA ALA A 116 2.81 5.80 -7.03
C ALA A 116 3.91 6.34 -7.95
N ASP A 117 4.26 5.60 -9.01
CA ASP A 117 5.24 6.04 -10.02
C ASP A 117 4.83 7.35 -10.70
N LYS A 118 3.54 7.66 -10.75
CA LYS A 118 3.04 8.93 -11.31
C LYS A 118 3.31 10.14 -10.41
N VAL A 119 3.52 9.91 -9.13
CA VAL A 119 3.64 10.99 -8.13
C VAL A 119 4.92 10.89 -7.30
N LEU A 120 5.92 10.17 -7.79
CA LEU A 120 7.19 10.01 -7.09
C LEU A 120 7.84 11.32 -6.64
N PRO A 121 7.80 12.43 -7.42
CA PRO A 121 8.40 13.68 -6.95
C PRO A 121 7.80 14.19 -5.63
N VAL A 122 6.52 13.95 -5.38
CA VAL A 122 5.89 14.32 -4.10
C VAL A 122 6.35 13.36 -2.99
N LEU A 123 6.45 12.07 -3.33
CA LEU A 123 6.83 11.04 -2.37
C LEU A 123 8.31 11.07 -1.99
N ASP A 124 9.16 11.68 -2.81
CA ASP A 124 10.60 11.80 -2.53
C ASP A 124 10.89 12.56 -1.23
N GLY A 125 9.97 13.43 -0.80
CA GLY A 125 10.11 14.15 0.46
C GLY A 125 9.62 13.38 1.68
N VAL A 126 9.11 12.17 1.49
CA VAL A 126 8.50 11.34 2.53
C VAL A 126 9.19 9.99 2.55
N GLU A 127 9.45 9.47 3.75
CA GLU A 127 10.00 8.11 3.88
C GLU A 127 8.91 7.11 3.51
N CYS A 128 9.09 6.42 2.38
CA CYS A 128 8.13 5.46 1.86
C CYS A 128 8.68 4.05 1.79
N ILE A 129 7.81 3.07 2.08
CA ILE A 129 8.09 1.67 1.80
C ILE A 129 7.56 1.42 0.38
N GLN A 130 8.43 1.03 -0.54
CA GLN A 130 8.03 0.75 -1.91
C GLN A 130 7.65 -0.72 -2.06
N LEU A 131 6.48 -0.96 -2.66
CA LEU A 131 6.01 -2.30 -3.02
C LEU A 131 5.89 -2.35 -4.54
N GLN A 132 6.80 -3.05 -5.18
CA GLN A 132 6.78 -3.23 -6.63
C GLN A 132 6.26 -4.62 -6.97
N LEU A 133 5.19 -4.68 -7.76
CA LEU A 133 4.52 -5.92 -8.11
C LEU A 133 4.71 -6.22 -9.59
N GLU A 134 5.07 -7.47 -9.89
CA GLU A 134 5.31 -7.92 -11.26
C GLU A 134 4.61 -9.25 -11.51
N HIS A 135 4.11 -9.44 -12.72
CA HIS A 135 3.65 -10.75 -13.19
C HIS A 135 4.84 -11.69 -13.38
N VAL A 136 4.69 -12.92 -12.89
CA VAL A 136 5.64 -14.00 -13.17
C VAL A 136 4.95 -15.01 -14.10
N SER A 137 3.71 -15.36 -13.78
CA SER A 137 2.86 -16.23 -14.57
C SER A 137 1.41 -15.82 -14.37
N GLU A 138 0.47 -16.59 -14.90
CA GLU A 138 -0.95 -16.29 -14.75
C GLU A 138 -1.39 -16.18 -13.28
N THR A 139 -0.79 -17.01 -12.40
CA THR A 139 -1.15 -17.03 -10.97
C THR A 139 -0.05 -16.46 -10.07
N GLN A 140 1.20 -16.46 -10.51
CA GLN A 140 2.32 -16.04 -9.69
C GLN A 140 2.61 -14.55 -9.82
N ARG A 141 2.96 -13.95 -8.69
CA ARG A 141 3.37 -12.54 -8.62
C ARG A 141 4.68 -12.43 -7.85
N LYS A 142 5.52 -11.53 -8.31
CA LYS A 142 6.76 -11.17 -7.61
C LYS A 142 6.55 -9.83 -6.94
N ILE A 143 6.80 -9.77 -5.67
CA ILE A 143 6.69 -8.53 -4.89
C ILE A 143 8.08 -8.16 -4.36
N VAL A 144 8.56 -6.98 -4.74
CA VAL A 144 9.83 -6.46 -4.23
C VAL A 144 9.50 -5.36 -3.23
N VAL A 145 9.89 -5.57 -1.99
CA VAL A 145 9.72 -4.59 -0.92
C VAL A 145 11.04 -3.83 -0.79
N GLN A 146 11.01 -2.54 -1.07
CA GLN A 146 12.18 -1.68 -0.95
C GLN A 146 12.00 -0.75 0.26
N ASN A 147 13.11 -0.51 0.94
CA ASN A 147 13.14 0.37 2.11
C ASN A 147 12.28 -0.17 3.26
N ALA A 148 12.24 -1.48 3.43
CA ALA A 148 11.47 -2.12 4.49
C ALA A 148 12.10 -1.85 5.86
N PRO A 149 11.36 -1.28 6.82
CA PRO A 149 11.87 -1.14 8.17
C PRO A 149 12.11 -2.51 8.81
N ALA A 150 12.99 -2.56 9.81
CA ALA A 150 13.40 -3.82 10.41
C ALA A 150 12.23 -4.60 11.04
N TYR A 151 11.20 -3.91 11.51
CA TYR A 151 10.04 -4.54 12.16
C TYR A 151 9.01 -5.09 11.16
N LEU A 152 9.15 -4.78 9.86
CA LEU A 152 8.18 -5.23 8.85
C LEU A 152 8.28 -6.75 8.66
N THR A 153 7.15 -7.42 8.82
CA THR A 153 7.08 -8.88 8.71
C THR A 153 6.47 -9.27 7.36
N VAL A 154 7.21 -10.07 6.59
CA VAL A 154 6.79 -10.54 5.26
C VAL A 154 6.74 -12.06 5.15
N SER A 155 7.12 -12.75 6.20
CA SER A 155 7.14 -14.22 6.22
C SER A 155 6.48 -14.78 7.47
#